data_de669c9e016bbe039e1718d5092e8b1d
#
_entry.id   de669c9e016bbe039e1718d5092e8b1d
#
_cell.length_a   1.000
_cell.length_b   1.000
_cell.length_c   1.000
_cell.angle_alpha   90.00
_cell.angle_beta   90.00
_cell.angle_gamma   90.00
#
_symmetry.space_group_name_H-M   'P 1'
#
loop_
_entity.id
_entity.type
_entity.pdbx_description
1 polymer ?
#
loop_
_entity_poly.entity_id
_entity_poly.type
_entity_poly.pdbx_seq_one_letter_code
_entity_poly.pdbx_strand_id
1 'polypeptide(L)'
;PVYNRVIDAKEKEGANASCIFVPPSVAADAIMEAVDAGLDLVVCITEGIPVLDMVKIKKFMCGRSTVLIGPNCPGIISPEACKIGIMPGAIHKKGPVGVISRSGTLTYEAVHQLTQLDIGQSTCIGIGGDPIVGSSFTDLLKLFNTDEQTLAVVLIGEIGGTAEEAAAAYVKRHFTKPVIGFIAGQTAPPGRRMGHAGAIIAGGRGTAAEKMSAWADAGINVLKNPAKFGTEIAAALGVEALRLHNTRKT
;
A
#
# COMPACT_ATOMS: atom_id res chain seq x y z
N PRO A 1 -23.29 8.54 -16.86
CA PRO A 1 -24.44 8.81 -15.99
C PRO A 1 -24.01 9.50 -14.68
N VAL A 2 -24.91 10.23 -14.04
CA VAL A 2 -24.73 10.85 -12.73
C VAL A 2 -25.88 10.42 -11.82
N TYR A 3 -25.56 10.02 -10.61
CA TYR A 3 -26.53 9.55 -9.63
C TYR A 3 -26.43 10.35 -8.34
N ASN A 4 -27.52 10.49 -7.62
CA ASN A 4 -27.56 11.18 -6.33
C ASN A 4 -27.11 10.27 -5.17
N ARG A 5 -27.16 8.95 -5.35
CA ARG A 5 -26.77 7.96 -4.34
C ARG A 5 -25.93 6.87 -4.94
N VAL A 6 -24.97 6.35 -4.16
CA VAL A 6 -24.10 5.24 -4.56
C VAL A 6 -24.90 3.97 -4.87
N ILE A 7 -25.97 3.70 -4.11
CA ILE A 7 -26.82 2.52 -4.33
C ILE A 7 -27.49 2.56 -5.71
N ASP A 8 -27.92 3.75 -6.18
CA ASP A 8 -28.53 3.87 -7.51
C ASP A 8 -27.52 3.56 -8.63
N ALA A 9 -26.25 3.97 -8.45
CA ALA A 9 -25.17 3.65 -9.40
C ALA A 9 -24.88 2.13 -9.41
N LYS A 10 -24.86 1.50 -8.22
CA LYS A 10 -24.69 0.06 -8.10
C LYS A 10 -25.80 -0.73 -8.82
N GLU A 11 -27.04 -0.39 -8.53
CA GLU A 11 -28.21 -1.14 -9.07
C GLU A 11 -28.39 -0.96 -10.57
N LYS A 12 -28.09 0.25 -11.10
CA LYS A 12 -28.35 0.57 -12.51
C LYS A 12 -27.18 0.30 -13.43
N GLU A 13 -25.93 0.45 -12.92
CA GLU A 13 -24.71 0.34 -13.73
C GLU A 13 -23.82 -0.84 -13.30
N GLY A 14 -24.17 -1.54 -12.23
CA GLY A 14 -23.33 -2.62 -11.70
C GLY A 14 -22.04 -2.11 -11.07
N ALA A 15 -22.02 -0.86 -10.58
CA ALA A 15 -20.83 -0.29 -9.94
C ALA A 15 -20.44 -1.12 -8.70
N ASN A 16 -19.18 -1.54 -8.63
CA ASN A 16 -18.63 -2.34 -7.53
C ASN A 16 -17.47 -1.67 -6.78
N ALA A 17 -17.00 -0.52 -7.28
CA ALA A 17 -15.95 0.25 -6.64
C ALA A 17 -16.27 1.75 -6.62
N SER A 18 -15.76 2.47 -5.60
CA SER A 18 -15.85 3.92 -5.49
C SER A 18 -14.47 4.54 -5.32
N CYS A 19 -14.21 5.66 -6.02
CA CYS A 19 -13.02 6.49 -5.82
C CYS A 19 -13.44 7.86 -5.28
N ILE A 20 -13.00 8.19 -4.06
CA ILE A 20 -13.47 9.35 -3.30
C ILE A 20 -12.44 10.47 -3.36
N PHE A 21 -12.86 11.65 -3.89
CA PHE A 21 -12.08 12.88 -3.99
C PHE A 21 -12.75 14.06 -3.30
N VAL A 22 -13.89 13.85 -2.64
CA VAL A 22 -14.62 14.93 -1.99
C VAL A 22 -13.82 15.55 -0.83
N PRO A 23 -14.11 16.80 -0.42
CA PRO A 23 -13.42 17.44 0.69
C PRO A 23 -13.46 16.63 2.00
N PRO A 24 -12.46 16.81 2.89
CA PRO A 24 -12.33 16.02 4.13
C PRO A 24 -13.57 16.05 5.03
N SER A 25 -14.29 17.18 5.03
CA SER A 25 -15.49 17.38 5.86
C SER A 25 -16.67 16.48 5.50
N VAL A 26 -16.70 15.91 4.29
CA VAL A 26 -17.78 15.04 3.79
C VAL A 26 -17.26 13.67 3.32
N ALA A 27 -15.96 13.44 3.41
CA ALA A 27 -15.35 12.20 2.95
C ALA A 27 -15.77 10.99 3.79
N ALA A 28 -15.99 11.19 5.09
CA ALA A 28 -16.46 10.14 5.98
C ALA A 28 -17.85 9.63 5.58
N ASP A 29 -18.77 10.53 5.25
CA ASP A 29 -20.12 10.20 4.80
C ASP A 29 -20.06 9.47 3.45
N ALA A 30 -19.23 9.94 2.53
CA ALA A 30 -19.05 9.29 1.23
C ALA A 30 -18.48 7.87 1.35
N ILE A 31 -17.53 7.63 2.27
CA ILE A 31 -17.02 6.28 2.57
C ILE A 31 -18.15 5.41 3.13
N MET A 32 -18.87 5.90 4.14
CA MET A 32 -19.94 5.13 4.77
C MET A 32 -21.09 4.82 3.80
N GLU A 33 -21.46 5.75 2.93
CA GLU A 33 -22.45 5.53 1.88
C GLU A 33 -22.03 4.42 0.92
N ALA A 34 -20.78 4.44 0.45
CA ALA A 34 -20.25 3.41 -0.44
C ALA A 34 -20.20 2.02 0.23
N VAL A 35 -19.82 1.99 1.51
CA VAL A 35 -19.83 0.76 2.32
C VAL A 35 -21.26 0.26 2.57
N ASP A 36 -22.21 1.15 2.83
CA ASP A 36 -23.61 0.79 3.04
C ASP A 36 -24.28 0.27 1.77
N ALA A 37 -23.93 0.85 0.63
CA ALA A 37 -24.34 0.32 -0.67
C ALA A 37 -23.74 -1.07 -0.98
N GLY A 38 -22.79 -1.53 -0.16
CA GLY A 38 -22.14 -2.84 -0.31
C GLY A 38 -21.23 -2.90 -1.53
N LEU A 39 -20.49 -1.84 -1.83
CA LEU A 39 -19.43 -1.89 -2.83
C LEU A 39 -18.28 -2.79 -2.34
N ASP A 40 -17.61 -3.47 -3.27
CA ASP A 40 -16.51 -4.38 -2.93
C ASP A 40 -15.26 -3.60 -2.51
N LEU A 41 -14.99 -2.45 -3.18
CA LEU A 41 -13.80 -1.64 -2.98
C LEU A 41 -14.15 -0.15 -2.86
N VAL A 42 -13.58 0.51 -1.85
CA VAL A 42 -13.60 1.96 -1.70
C VAL A 42 -12.18 2.47 -1.64
N VAL A 43 -11.83 3.41 -2.51
CA VAL A 43 -10.51 4.06 -2.54
C VAL A 43 -10.69 5.53 -2.18
N CYS A 44 -10.18 5.96 -1.04
CA CYS A 44 -10.28 7.35 -0.59
C CYS A 44 -8.95 8.08 -0.77
N ILE A 45 -8.91 9.00 -1.73
CA ILE A 45 -7.73 9.81 -2.03
C ILE A 45 -7.59 10.97 -1.05
N THR A 46 -8.71 11.47 -0.56
CA THR A 46 -8.79 12.66 0.29
C THR A 46 -7.86 12.58 1.50
N GLU A 47 -7.10 13.65 1.70
CA GLU A 47 -6.27 13.91 2.89
C GLU A 47 -7.04 14.78 3.89
N GLY A 48 -6.73 14.67 5.19
CA GLY A 48 -7.22 15.55 6.24
C GLY A 48 -8.56 15.14 6.84
N ILE A 49 -8.99 13.91 6.67
CA ILE A 49 -10.18 13.36 7.37
C ILE A 49 -9.88 13.33 8.87
N PRO A 50 -10.75 13.88 9.73
CA PRO A 50 -10.56 13.84 11.18
C PRO A 50 -10.39 12.41 11.71
N VAL A 51 -9.44 12.23 12.63
CA VAL A 51 -9.16 10.90 13.22
C VAL A 51 -10.41 10.26 13.83
N LEU A 52 -11.26 11.04 14.50
CA LEU A 52 -12.51 10.54 15.09
C LEU A 52 -13.50 10.02 14.04
N ASP A 53 -13.51 10.62 12.85
CA ASP A 53 -14.36 10.16 11.75
C ASP A 53 -13.83 8.84 11.18
N MET A 54 -12.52 8.69 11.08
CA MET A 54 -11.91 7.39 10.72
C MET A 54 -12.20 6.29 11.76
N VAL A 55 -12.25 6.62 13.05
CA VAL A 55 -12.69 5.68 14.10
C VAL A 55 -14.15 5.24 13.88
N LYS A 56 -15.04 6.17 13.55
CA LYS A 56 -16.45 5.87 13.22
C LYS A 56 -16.54 4.96 11.98
N ILE A 57 -15.81 5.28 10.92
CA ILE A 57 -15.75 4.49 9.69
C ILE A 57 -15.28 3.06 10.00
N LYS A 58 -14.18 2.88 10.75
CA LYS A 58 -13.68 1.54 11.11
C LYS A 58 -14.70 0.75 11.90
N LYS A 59 -15.43 1.39 12.82
CA LYS A 59 -16.53 0.75 13.57
C LYS A 59 -17.68 0.37 12.64
N PHE A 60 -18.07 1.26 11.73
CA PHE A 60 -19.14 1.03 10.75
C PHE A 60 -18.82 -0.12 9.80
N MET A 61 -17.57 -0.27 9.41
CA MET A 61 -17.10 -1.34 8.53
C MET A 61 -16.99 -2.70 9.21
N CYS A 62 -17.10 -2.76 10.54
CA CYS A 62 -16.96 -4.02 11.27
C CYS A 62 -18.03 -5.04 10.82
N GLY A 63 -17.59 -6.23 10.38
CA GLY A 63 -18.47 -7.27 9.86
C GLY A 63 -18.96 -7.08 8.41
N ARG A 64 -18.51 -6.04 7.71
CA ARG A 64 -18.78 -5.79 6.29
C ARG A 64 -17.63 -6.27 5.42
N SER A 65 -17.90 -6.68 4.19
CA SER A 65 -16.91 -7.22 3.25
C SER A 65 -16.16 -6.16 2.45
N THR A 66 -16.63 -4.92 2.44
CA THR A 66 -16.01 -3.83 1.68
C THR A 66 -14.56 -3.61 2.09
N VAL A 67 -13.65 -3.55 1.14
CA VAL A 67 -12.24 -3.17 1.36
C VAL A 67 -12.11 -1.66 1.21
N LEU A 68 -11.49 -0.98 2.18
CA LEU A 68 -11.17 0.45 2.13
C LEU A 68 -9.66 0.65 1.97
N ILE A 69 -9.25 1.33 0.91
CA ILE A 69 -7.88 1.81 0.68
C ILE A 69 -7.79 3.31 0.96
N GLY A 70 -6.78 3.73 1.70
CA GLY A 70 -6.67 5.10 2.19
C GLY A 70 -7.31 5.29 3.56
N PRO A 71 -7.60 6.52 3.97
CA PRO A 71 -7.50 7.79 3.23
C PRO A 71 -6.05 8.28 3.01
N ASN A 72 -5.90 9.47 2.41
CA ASN A 72 -4.61 10.12 2.16
C ASN A 72 -3.65 9.19 1.40
N CYS A 73 -4.11 8.68 0.26
CA CYS A 73 -3.37 7.69 -0.52
C CYS A 73 -3.43 7.98 -2.03
N PRO A 74 -2.49 7.47 -2.83
CA PRO A 74 -2.54 7.59 -4.28
C PRO A 74 -3.49 6.58 -4.96
N GLY A 75 -4.09 5.66 -4.21
CA GLY A 75 -4.99 4.64 -4.71
C GLY A 75 -4.33 3.30 -4.97
N ILE A 76 -4.83 2.59 -5.98
CA ILE A 76 -4.43 1.25 -6.38
C ILE A 76 -4.29 1.15 -7.90
N ILE A 77 -3.31 0.39 -8.36
CA ILE A 77 -3.15 0.05 -9.78
C ILE A 77 -2.68 -1.41 -9.94
N SER A 78 -3.39 -2.16 -10.76
CA SER A 78 -2.92 -3.42 -11.35
C SER A 78 -2.63 -3.13 -12.82
N PRO A 79 -1.35 -3.06 -13.25
CA PRO A 79 -0.99 -2.63 -14.59
C PRO A 79 -1.65 -3.48 -15.67
N GLU A 80 -2.08 -2.85 -16.76
CA GLU A 80 -2.83 -3.44 -17.89
C GLU A 80 -4.22 -3.97 -17.53
N ALA A 81 -4.65 -3.87 -16.27
CA ALA A 81 -5.97 -4.32 -15.83
C ALA A 81 -6.85 -3.16 -15.32
N CYS A 82 -6.48 -2.51 -14.23
CA CYS A 82 -7.28 -1.46 -13.62
C CYS A 82 -6.44 -0.45 -12.82
N LYS A 83 -6.88 0.82 -12.84
CA LYS A 83 -6.36 1.86 -11.96
C LYS A 83 -7.52 2.61 -11.31
N ILE A 84 -7.49 2.73 -9.97
CA ILE A 84 -8.41 3.54 -9.19
C ILE A 84 -7.59 4.50 -8.34
N GLY A 85 -7.64 5.79 -8.66
CA GLY A 85 -6.87 6.85 -8.01
C GLY A 85 -5.92 7.57 -8.95
N ILE A 86 -4.83 8.14 -8.39
CA ILE A 86 -3.95 9.11 -9.06
C ILE A 86 -2.57 8.58 -9.43
N MET A 87 -2.29 7.29 -9.22
CA MET A 87 -1.00 6.70 -9.59
C MET A 87 -0.71 6.90 -11.09
N PRO A 88 0.51 7.34 -11.49
CA PRO A 88 0.85 7.57 -12.87
C PRO A 88 1.01 6.24 -13.63
N GLY A 89 0.05 5.89 -14.47
CA GLY A 89 0.05 4.62 -15.21
C GLY A 89 1.27 4.41 -16.09
N ALA A 90 1.85 5.48 -16.63
CA ALA A 90 2.97 5.42 -17.58
C ALA A 90 4.28 4.84 -17.00
N ILE A 91 4.46 4.86 -15.67
CA ILE A 91 5.65 4.27 -15.03
C ILE A 91 5.43 2.81 -14.62
N HIS A 92 4.20 2.32 -14.66
CA HIS A 92 3.86 0.96 -14.26
C HIS A 92 3.92 0.01 -15.45
N LYS A 93 4.35 -1.21 -15.19
CA LYS A 93 4.39 -2.32 -16.15
C LYS A 93 3.89 -3.58 -15.47
N LYS A 94 3.12 -4.39 -16.18
CA LYS A 94 2.68 -5.69 -15.66
C LYS A 94 3.86 -6.61 -15.35
N GLY A 95 3.83 -7.23 -14.19
CA GLY A 95 4.88 -8.13 -13.71
C GLY A 95 4.56 -8.74 -12.35
N PRO A 96 5.52 -9.40 -11.70
CA PRO A 96 5.25 -10.25 -10.55
C PRO A 96 5.41 -9.59 -9.18
N VAL A 97 5.60 -8.27 -9.08
CA VAL A 97 5.91 -7.64 -7.79
C VAL A 97 4.73 -6.88 -7.23
N GLY A 98 4.26 -7.28 -6.05
CA GLY A 98 3.32 -6.51 -5.25
C GLY A 98 4.01 -5.33 -4.55
N VAL A 99 3.33 -4.19 -4.43
CA VAL A 99 3.84 -3.02 -3.70
C VAL A 99 2.78 -2.54 -2.72
N ILE A 100 3.14 -2.43 -1.45
CA ILE A 100 2.30 -1.82 -0.40
C ILE A 100 3.07 -0.67 0.22
N SER A 101 2.51 0.53 0.19
CA SER A 101 3.25 1.72 0.61
C SER A 101 2.38 2.73 1.36
N ARG A 102 2.98 3.37 2.38
CA ARG A 102 2.44 4.58 2.99
C ARG A 102 2.75 5.83 2.17
N SER A 103 3.84 5.81 1.40
CA SER A 103 4.36 6.97 0.67
C SER A 103 4.04 6.88 -0.81
N GLY A 104 3.34 7.87 -1.36
CA GLY A 104 3.14 7.98 -2.82
C GLY A 104 4.47 8.11 -3.57
N THR A 105 5.33 9.03 -3.15
CA THR A 105 6.61 9.31 -3.82
C THR A 105 7.53 8.09 -3.84
N LEU A 106 7.71 7.41 -2.71
CA LEU A 106 8.56 6.20 -2.66
C LEU A 106 7.94 5.02 -3.40
N THR A 107 6.60 4.96 -3.51
CA THR A 107 5.94 4.00 -4.39
C THR A 107 6.40 4.19 -5.83
N TYR A 108 6.37 5.44 -6.32
CA TYR A 108 6.77 5.73 -7.70
C TYR A 108 8.25 5.46 -7.95
N GLU A 109 9.12 5.72 -6.97
CA GLU A 109 10.54 5.37 -7.05
C GLU A 109 10.75 3.85 -7.16
N ALA A 110 10.14 3.06 -6.31
CA ALA A 110 10.23 1.61 -6.35
C ALA A 110 9.68 1.05 -7.68
N VAL A 111 8.50 1.50 -8.10
CA VAL A 111 7.86 1.10 -9.34
C VAL A 111 8.73 1.45 -10.56
N HIS A 112 9.30 2.66 -10.60
CA HIS A 112 10.18 3.09 -11.69
C HIS A 112 11.40 2.17 -11.81
N GLN A 113 12.08 1.88 -10.70
CA GLN A 113 13.23 0.97 -10.68
C GLN A 113 12.87 -0.43 -11.20
N LEU A 114 11.74 -0.99 -10.74
CA LEU A 114 11.26 -2.29 -11.20
C LEU A 114 10.96 -2.29 -12.71
N THR A 115 10.32 -1.24 -13.19
CA THR A 115 9.97 -1.09 -14.62
C THR A 115 11.21 -0.94 -15.49
N GLN A 116 12.22 -0.17 -15.04
CA GLN A 116 13.50 -0.02 -15.74
C GLN A 116 14.28 -1.34 -15.86
N LEU A 117 14.11 -2.24 -14.90
CA LEU A 117 14.70 -3.58 -14.92
C LEU A 117 13.84 -4.63 -15.64
N ASP A 118 12.74 -4.19 -16.25
CA ASP A 118 11.81 -5.06 -16.96
C ASP A 118 11.11 -6.12 -16.07
N ILE A 119 11.01 -5.85 -14.77
CA ILE A 119 10.39 -6.76 -13.79
C ILE A 119 8.88 -6.53 -13.72
N GLY A 120 8.46 -5.28 -13.53
CA GLY A 120 7.05 -4.89 -13.46
C GLY A 120 6.35 -5.26 -12.14
N GLN A 121 5.05 -4.93 -12.09
CA GLN A 121 4.24 -5.06 -10.87
C GLN A 121 2.96 -5.87 -11.11
N SER A 122 2.55 -6.66 -10.12
CA SER A 122 1.22 -7.31 -10.11
C SER A 122 0.15 -6.30 -9.69
N THR A 123 0.32 -5.71 -8.51
CA THR A 123 -0.56 -4.66 -7.99
C THR A 123 0.24 -3.72 -7.08
N CYS A 124 0.03 -2.41 -7.24
CA CYS A 124 0.57 -1.40 -6.34
C CYS A 124 -0.56 -0.77 -5.53
N ILE A 125 -0.39 -0.71 -4.21
CA ILE A 125 -1.40 -0.21 -3.28
C ILE A 125 -0.76 0.85 -2.37
N GLY A 126 -1.29 2.07 -2.45
CA GLY A 126 -0.99 3.11 -1.47
C GLY A 126 -1.98 3.02 -0.32
N ILE A 127 -1.53 2.70 0.88
CA ILE A 127 -2.41 2.58 2.05
C ILE A 127 -2.65 3.92 2.76
N GLY A 128 -1.84 4.93 2.46
CA GLY A 128 -1.93 6.26 3.05
C GLY A 128 -1.06 6.48 4.28
N GLY A 129 -0.84 7.77 4.58
CA GLY A 129 0.02 8.25 5.68
C GLY A 129 -0.75 8.68 6.94
N ASP A 130 -2.05 8.41 7.01
CA ASP A 130 -2.86 8.77 8.18
C ASP A 130 -2.68 7.77 9.33
N PRO A 131 -2.93 8.20 10.59
CA PRO A 131 -2.83 7.32 11.76
C PRO A 131 -3.79 6.13 11.70
N ILE A 132 -4.97 6.32 11.13
CA ILE A 132 -6.00 5.29 10.95
C ILE A 132 -6.29 5.16 9.45
N VAL A 133 -5.95 4.02 8.91
CA VAL A 133 -6.19 3.67 7.50
C VAL A 133 -7.24 2.56 7.37
N GLY A 134 -7.84 2.45 6.21
CA GLY A 134 -8.82 1.42 5.90
C GLY A 134 -8.22 0.01 5.99
N SER A 135 -7.28 -0.29 5.09
CA SER A 135 -6.55 -1.56 5.06
C SER A 135 -5.12 -1.38 5.58
N SER A 136 -4.67 -2.29 6.42
CA SER A 136 -3.31 -2.34 6.96
C SER A 136 -2.36 -3.12 6.03
N PHE A 137 -1.04 -3.03 6.29
CA PHE A 137 -0.05 -3.92 5.66
C PHE A 137 -0.43 -5.40 5.79
N THR A 138 -0.88 -5.81 6.98
CA THR A 138 -1.23 -7.20 7.25
C THR A 138 -2.42 -7.68 6.42
N ASP A 139 -3.45 -6.83 6.25
CA ASP A 139 -4.62 -7.18 5.46
C ASP A 139 -4.25 -7.41 3.98
N LEU A 140 -3.40 -6.54 3.43
CA LEU A 140 -2.97 -6.63 2.04
C LEU A 140 -1.93 -7.74 1.82
N LEU A 141 -1.05 -7.99 2.79
CA LEU A 141 -0.13 -9.14 2.73
C LEU A 141 -0.88 -10.48 2.68
N LYS A 142 -2.02 -10.60 3.36
CA LYS A 142 -2.86 -11.81 3.24
C LYS A 142 -3.34 -12.03 1.80
N LEU A 143 -3.74 -10.97 1.11
CA LEU A 143 -4.16 -11.05 -0.29
C LEU A 143 -2.98 -11.40 -1.20
N PHE A 144 -1.85 -10.74 -1.06
CA PHE A 144 -0.66 -11.03 -1.85
C PHE A 144 -0.08 -12.44 -1.60
N ASN A 145 -0.29 -13.01 -0.41
CA ASN A 145 0.19 -14.36 -0.12
C ASN A 145 -0.52 -15.43 -0.98
N THR A 146 -1.81 -15.21 -1.26
CA THR A 146 -2.64 -16.12 -2.07
C THR A 146 -2.69 -15.75 -3.55
N ASP A 147 -2.22 -14.57 -3.94
CA ASP A 147 -2.19 -14.12 -5.33
C ASP A 147 -1.05 -14.82 -6.10
N GLU A 148 -1.39 -15.71 -7.01
CA GLU A 148 -0.43 -16.46 -7.83
C GLU A 148 0.38 -15.57 -8.79
N GLN A 149 -0.12 -14.40 -9.15
CA GLN A 149 0.59 -13.44 -10.00
C GLN A 149 1.71 -12.72 -9.24
N THR A 150 1.63 -12.65 -7.91
CA THR A 150 2.63 -11.98 -7.07
C THR A 150 3.69 -12.98 -6.60
N LEU A 151 4.94 -12.78 -6.99
CA LEU A 151 6.08 -13.62 -6.60
C LEU A 151 6.96 -13.00 -5.51
N ALA A 152 6.94 -11.68 -5.36
CA ALA A 152 7.64 -10.94 -4.31
C ALA A 152 6.86 -9.68 -3.93
N VAL A 153 7.11 -9.11 -2.75
CA VAL A 153 6.45 -7.89 -2.29
C VAL A 153 7.45 -6.84 -1.81
N VAL A 154 7.22 -5.59 -2.20
CA VAL A 154 7.87 -4.42 -1.64
C VAL A 154 6.98 -3.80 -0.58
N LEU A 155 7.51 -3.60 0.63
CA LEU A 155 6.86 -2.86 1.71
C LEU A 155 7.57 -1.51 1.93
N ILE A 156 6.82 -0.42 1.89
CA ILE A 156 7.34 0.91 2.19
C ILE A 156 6.55 1.46 3.38
N GLY A 157 7.20 1.40 4.55
CA GLY A 157 6.70 1.92 5.81
C GLY A 157 7.34 3.24 6.18
N GLU A 158 6.96 3.75 7.32
CA GLU A 158 7.48 4.99 7.88
C GLU A 158 7.49 4.94 9.41
N ILE A 159 8.10 5.94 10.03
CA ILE A 159 8.07 6.13 11.48
C ILE A 159 6.64 6.35 11.99
N GLY A 160 6.41 6.04 13.25
CA GLY A 160 5.12 6.20 13.92
C GLY A 160 4.22 4.98 13.86
N GLY A 161 3.33 4.88 14.83
CA GLY A 161 2.44 3.72 14.98
C GLY A 161 3.16 2.38 15.11
N THR A 162 2.43 1.28 14.92
CA THR A 162 2.93 -0.11 15.09
C THR A 162 2.50 -1.03 13.94
N ALA A 163 2.05 -0.48 12.82
CA ALA A 163 1.53 -1.27 11.71
C ALA A 163 2.61 -2.10 11.01
N GLU A 164 3.82 -1.58 10.97
CA GLU A 164 4.98 -2.24 10.38
C GLU A 164 5.44 -3.44 11.23
N GLU A 165 5.41 -3.31 12.55
CA GLU A 165 5.70 -4.41 13.49
C GLU A 165 4.62 -5.52 13.40
N ALA A 166 3.35 -5.14 13.25
CA ALA A 166 2.27 -6.11 13.01
C ALA A 166 2.46 -6.84 11.67
N ALA A 167 2.89 -6.13 10.61
CA ALA A 167 3.26 -6.74 9.34
C ALA A 167 4.43 -7.73 9.48
N ALA A 168 5.48 -7.35 10.22
CA ALA A 168 6.61 -8.24 10.53
C ALA A 168 6.14 -9.54 11.19
N ALA A 169 5.28 -9.43 12.21
CA ALA A 169 4.75 -10.58 12.91
C ALA A 169 3.93 -11.52 11.98
N TYR A 170 3.20 -10.96 11.03
CA TYR A 170 2.49 -11.73 10.02
C TYR A 170 3.45 -12.40 9.03
N VAL A 171 4.42 -11.66 8.49
CA VAL A 171 5.43 -12.19 7.55
C VAL A 171 6.16 -13.35 8.17
N LYS A 172 6.65 -13.21 9.39
CA LYS A 172 7.40 -14.26 10.11
C LYS A 172 6.64 -15.58 10.24
N ARG A 173 5.31 -15.54 10.36
CA ARG A 173 4.50 -16.72 10.66
C ARG A 173 3.80 -17.32 9.44
N HIS A 174 3.46 -16.49 8.46
CA HIS A 174 2.46 -16.87 7.47
C HIS A 174 2.83 -16.53 6.02
N PHE A 175 3.74 -15.58 5.80
CA PHE A 175 4.03 -15.12 4.44
C PHE A 175 5.16 -15.93 3.83
N THR A 176 4.95 -16.44 2.61
CA THR A 176 5.88 -17.42 2.01
C THR A 176 6.75 -16.87 0.88
N LYS A 177 6.46 -15.63 0.44
CA LYS A 177 7.14 -15.00 -0.68
C LYS A 177 8.23 -14.03 -0.19
N PRO A 178 9.29 -13.76 -0.97
CA PRO A 178 10.28 -12.76 -0.63
C PRO A 178 9.67 -11.39 -0.37
N VAL A 179 10.13 -10.70 0.68
CA VAL A 179 9.71 -9.34 1.04
C VAL A 179 10.94 -8.46 1.14
N ILE A 180 10.91 -7.34 0.43
CA ILE A 180 11.89 -6.27 0.52
C ILE A 180 11.24 -5.04 1.15
N GLY A 181 11.86 -4.46 2.18
CA GLY A 181 11.28 -3.40 2.95
C GLY A 181 12.15 -2.15 3.07
N PHE A 182 11.51 -0.99 3.11
CA PHE A 182 12.16 0.28 3.42
C PHE A 182 11.33 1.07 4.43
N ILE A 183 11.96 1.63 5.45
CA ILE A 183 11.33 2.49 6.44
C ILE A 183 11.78 3.93 6.20
N ALA A 184 10.84 4.81 5.89
CA ALA A 184 11.08 6.25 5.76
C ALA A 184 11.22 6.92 7.13
N GLY A 185 11.94 8.04 7.17
CA GLY A 185 12.12 8.83 8.40
C GLY A 185 13.25 8.38 9.30
N GLN A 186 14.27 7.67 8.79
CA GLN A 186 15.42 7.19 9.57
C GLN A 186 16.18 8.30 10.32
N THR A 187 16.15 9.52 9.82
CA THR A 187 16.80 10.70 10.42
C THR A 187 15.81 11.64 11.12
N ALA A 188 14.55 11.22 11.29
CA ALA A 188 13.52 12.06 11.88
C ALA A 188 13.78 12.28 13.38
N PRO A 189 13.74 13.53 13.87
CA PRO A 189 13.85 13.81 15.29
C PRO A 189 12.58 13.38 16.04
N PRO A 190 12.72 12.88 17.28
CA PRO A 190 11.58 12.52 18.12
C PRO A 190 10.61 13.69 18.34
N GLY A 191 9.31 13.40 18.41
CA GLY A 191 8.25 14.38 18.72
C GLY A 191 7.90 15.33 17.56
N ARG A 192 8.57 15.24 16.41
CA ARG A 192 8.26 16.04 15.22
C ARG A 192 7.52 15.20 14.17
N ARG A 193 6.40 15.74 13.70
CA ARG A 193 5.66 15.14 12.57
C ARG A 193 6.43 15.35 11.27
N MET A 194 6.59 14.28 10.50
CA MET A 194 7.39 14.26 9.27
C MET A 194 6.50 14.08 8.02
N GLY A 195 5.78 15.14 7.64
CA GLY A 195 4.87 15.12 6.50
C GLY A 195 3.53 14.50 6.83
N HIS A 196 3.41 13.19 6.81
CA HIS A 196 2.18 12.47 7.11
C HIS A 196 1.73 12.63 8.57
N ALA A 197 0.40 12.64 8.78
CA ALA A 197 -0.17 12.78 10.12
C ALA A 197 0.19 11.62 11.05
N GLY A 198 0.40 10.41 10.50
CA GLY A 198 0.85 9.22 11.23
C GLY A 198 2.36 9.14 11.46
N ALA A 199 3.17 9.93 10.73
CA ALA A 199 4.63 9.87 10.77
C ALA A 199 5.21 10.70 11.93
N ILE A 200 5.01 10.24 13.14
CA ILE A 200 5.52 10.88 14.36
C ILE A 200 6.03 9.83 15.38
N ILE A 201 7.23 10.02 15.90
CA ILE A 201 7.76 9.24 17.00
C ILE A 201 7.20 9.82 18.31
N ALA A 202 6.31 9.09 18.97
CA ALA A 202 5.66 9.52 20.20
C ALA A 202 6.01 8.58 21.36
N GLY A 203 6.35 9.13 22.51
CA GLY A 203 6.68 8.34 23.71
C GLY A 203 7.87 7.38 23.50
N GLY A 204 8.81 7.72 22.61
CA GLY A 204 9.98 6.90 22.31
C GLY A 204 9.69 5.62 21.52
N ARG A 205 8.47 5.47 20.95
CA ARG A 205 8.05 4.31 20.17
C ARG A 205 7.80 4.66 18.71
N GLY A 206 7.86 3.65 17.84
CA GLY A 206 7.62 3.81 16.40
C GLY A 206 8.81 4.44 15.69
N THR A 207 10.02 4.25 16.18
CA THR A 207 11.25 4.69 15.52
C THR A 207 11.55 3.85 14.29
N ALA A 208 12.27 4.42 13.32
CA ALA A 208 12.73 3.67 12.16
C ALA A 208 13.59 2.46 12.56
N ALA A 209 14.45 2.63 13.57
CA ALA A 209 15.34 1.58 14.04
C ALA A 209 14.58 0.38 14.60
N GLU A 210 13.55 0.60 15.44
CA GLU A 210 12.72 -0.47 15.99
C GLU A 210 11.99 -1.23 14.86
N LYS A 211 11.40 -0.50 13.91
CA LYS A 211 10.68 -1.09 12.76
C LYS A 211 11.61 -1.89 11.84
N MET A 212 12.80 -1.35 11.54
CA MET A 212 13.82 -2.04 10.73
C MET A 212 14.30 -3.31 11.43
N SER A 213 14.52 -3.28 12.75
CA SER A 213 14.86 -4.48 13.53
C SER A 213 13.76 -5.52 13.48
N ALA A 214 12.51 -5.13 13.72
CA ALA A 214 11.36 -6.04 13.68
C ALA A 214 11.20 -6.70 12.27
N TRP A 215 11.43 -5.94 11.20
CA TRP A 215 11.38 -6.44 9.85
C TRP A 215 12.53 -7.43 9.56
N ALA A 216 13.75 -7.11 9.97
CA ALA A 216 14.91 -7.99 9.82
C ALA A 216 14.70 -9.32 10.58
N ASP A 217 14.19 -9.26 11.82
CA ASP A 217 13.87 -10.44 12.64
C ASP A 217 12.75 -11.30 12.05
N ALA A 218 11.94 -10.71 11.17
CA ALA A 218 10.89 -11.41 10.43
C ALA A 218 11.37 -12.00 9.09
N GLY A 219 12.64 -11.81 8.71
CA GLY A 219 13.19 -12.29 7.45
C GLY A 219 12.90 -11.36 6.26
N ILE A 220 12.43 -10.13 6.50
CA ILE A 220 12.29 -9.10 5.47
C ILE A 220 13.68 -8.53 5.16
N ASN A 221 14.04 -8.43 3.88
CA ASN A 221 15.26 -7.76 3.44
C ASN A 221 15.08 -6.24 3.57
N VAL A 222 15.69 -5.63 4.61
CA VAL A 222 15.50 -4.23 4.96
C VAL A 222 16.55 -3.35 4.28
N LEU A 223 16.09 -2.47 3.40
CA LEU A 223 16.93 -1.52 2.68
C LEU A 223 17.23 -0.28 3.54
N LYS A 224 18.50 0.16 3.49
CA LYS A 224 18.92 1.47 4.02
C LYS A 224 18.82 2.59 2.98
N ASN A 225 18.83 2.22 1.71
CA ASN A 225 18.80 3.16 0.59
C ASN A 225 17.66 2.76 -0.38
N PRO A 226 16.66 3.62 -0.60
CA PRO A 226 15.52 3.32 -1.48
C PRO A 226 15.92 3.16 -2.95
N ALA A 227 17.08 3.69 -3.38
CA ALA A 227 17.59 3.49 -4.73
C ALA A 227 17.98 2.04 -5.07
N LYS A 228 17.81 1.11 -4.13
CA LYS A 228 18.13 -0.32 -4.31
C LYS A 228 16.93 -1.23 -4.44
N PHE A 229 15.71 -0.72 -4.48
CA PHE A 229 14.52 -1.57 -4.60
C PHE A 229 14.61 -2.53 -5.80
N GLY A 230 14.90 -2.00 -6.98
CA GLY A 230 14.95 -2.79 -8.21
C GLY A 230 16.01 -3.91 -8.15
N THR A 231 17.22 -3.59 -7.72
CA THR A 231 18.32 -4.56 -7.66
C THR A 231 18.09 -5.66 -6.63
N GLU A 232 17.55 -5.33 -5.48
CA GLU A 232 17.28 -6.32 -4.43
C GLU A 232 16.11 -7.25 -4.79
N ILE A 233 15.07 -6.71 -5.44
CA ILE A 233 13.98 -7.53 -5.99
C ILE A 233 14.51 -8.43 -7.12
N ALA A 234 15.34 -7.90 -8.03
CA ALA A 234 15.94 -8.70 -9.10
C ALA A 234 16.73 -9.89 -8.54
N ALA A 235 17.53 -9.64 -7.49
CA ALA A 235 18.28 -10.69 -6.79
C ALA A 235 17.34 -11.71 -6.14
N ALA A 236 16.30 -11.27 -5.44
CA ALA A 236 15.33 -12.14 -4.77
C ALA A 236 14.54 -13.03 -5.75
N LEU A 237 14.27 -12.54 -6.95
CA LEU A 237 13.59 -13.27 -8.02
C LEU A 237 14.55 -14.07 -8.93
N GLY A 238 15.87 -13.95 -8.74
CA GLY A 238 16.86 -14.59 -9.60
C GLY A 238 16.91 -14.06 -11.04
N VAL A 239 16.45 -12.82 -11.29
CA VAL A 239 16.33 -12.24 -12.65
C VAL A 239 17.70 -12.05 -13.32
N GLU A 240 18.77 -11.79 -12.57
CA GLU A 240 20.13 -11.72 -13.12
C GLU A 240 20.59 -13.04 -13.74
N ALA A 241 20.25 -14.15 -13.14
CA ALA A 241 20.56 -15.47 -13.68
C ALA A 241 19.85 -15.76 -15.02
N LEU A 242 18.62 -15.24 -15.18
CA LEU A 242 17.85 -15.35 -16.42
C LEU A 242 18.44 -14.50 -17.56
N ARG A 243 18.91 -13.28 -17.28
CA ARG A 243 19.54 -12.41 -18.29
C ARG A 243 20.87 -12.97 -18.80
N LEU A 244 21.71 -13.49 -17.90
CA LEU A 244 22.98 -14.13 -18.26
C LEU A 244 22.78 -15.43 -19.05
N HIS A 245 21.67 -16.13 -18.84
CA HIS A 245 21.34 -17.33 -19.60
C HIS A 245 20.86 -17.02 -21.02
N ASN A 246 20.08 -15.94 -21.20
CA ASN A 246 19.59 -15.52 -22.51
C ASN A 246 20.66 -14.85 -23.38
N THR A 247 21.63 -14.13 -22.78
CA THR A 247 22.77 -13.54 -23.52
C THR A 247 23.81 -14.57 -23.97
N ARG A 248 23.81 -15.79 -23.41
CA ARG A 248 24.67 -16.89 -23.87
C ARG A 248 24.05 -17.74 -24.98
N LYS A 249 22.81 -17.49 -25.36
CA LYS A 249 22.09 -18.21 -26.44
C LYS A 249 21.93 -17.39 -27.73
N THR A 250 22.43 -16.18 -27.75
CA THR A 250 22.58 -15.33 -28.94
C THR A 250 24.03 -15.21 -29.30
#